data_46689898401c75f1f5afa6afd65b8140
#
_entry.id   46689898401c75f1f5afa6afd65b8140
#
_cell.length_a   1.000
_cell.length_b   1.000
_cell.length_c   1.000
_cell.angle_alpha   90.00
_cell.angle_beta   90.00
_cell.angle_gamma   90.00
#
_symmetry.space_group_name_H-M   'P 1'
#
loop_
_entity.id
_entity.type
_entity.pdbx_description
1 polymer ?
#
loop_
_entity_poly.entity_id
_entity_poly.type
_entity_poly.pdbx_seq_one_letter_code
_entity_poly.pdbx_strand_id
1 'polypeptide(L)'
;MSYDVAIIGAGVSGAMVARELSRYNIKVALVEKCSDMAMGTTKANSAIVHAGFDAMPGTLKARLNVEGTAAMPGLCETLHVPFKPIGSYVVAFSNEEVETLEELKARGEENGVPGLEILDKEAIHREEPNLSDEAVAALYAPTAGIVCPYELTIATVENAVMNGVEFFRNFDVTAIEKNAQGNFCLLYTSPSPRDTR
;
A
#
# COMPACT_ATOMS: atom_id res chain seq x y z
N MET A 1 -7.07 13.42 -27.27
CA MET A 1 -8.15 12.96 -26.37
C MET A 1 -8.13 13.84 -25.15
N SER A 2 -9.27 14.10 -24.54
CA SER A 2 -9.36 14.88 -23.30
C SER A 2 -9.97 13.98 -22.20
N TYR A 3 -9.45 14.11 -21.00
CA TYR A 3 -9.89 13.41 -19.80
C TYR A 3 -10.24 14.43 -18.72
N ASP A 4 -11.11 14.08 -17.80
CA ASP A 4 -11.42 14.88 -16.63
C ASP A 4 -10.31 14.76 -15.59
N VAL A 5 -9.70 13.58 -15.48
CA VAL A 5 -8.58 13.29 -14.58
C VAL A 5 -7.52 12.46 -15.30
N ALA A 6 -6.26 12.83 -15.13
CA ALA A 6 -5.10 12.02 -15.51
C ALA A 6 -4.30 11.65 -14.25
N ILE A 7 -4.03 10.35 -14.08
CA ILE A 7 -3.26 9.80 -12.98
C ILE A 7 -1.91 9.35 -13.53
N ILE A 8 -0.82 9.87 -12.97
CA ILE A 8 0.55 9.56 -13.41
C ILE A 8 1.17 8.53 -12.46
N GLY A 9 1.44 7.35 -13.02
CA GLY A 9 2.02 6.21 -12.31
C GLY A 9 1.00 5.15 -11.90
N ALA A 10 1.21 3.92 -12.39
CA ALA A 10 0.38 2.75 -12.09
C ALA A 10 1.01 1.86 -11.00
N GLY A 11 1.61 2.45 -9.97
CA GLY A 11 1.87 1.80 -8.70
C GLY A 11 0.58 1.65 -7.89
N VAL A 12 0.64 0.99 -6.72
CA VAL A 12 -0.54 0.72 -5.87
C VAL A 12 -1.35 1.98 -5.57
N SER A 13 -0.70 3.12 -5.31
CA SER A 13 -1.39 4.37 -5.00
C SER A 13 -2.22 4.89 -6.20
N GLY A 14 -1.60 4.96 -7.39
CA GLY A 14 -2.31 5.39 -8.61
C GLY A 14 -3.40 4.42 -9.02
N ALA A 15 -3.17 3.12 -8.85
CA ALA A 15 -4.16 2.08 -9.10
C ALA A 15 -5.41 2.24 -8.20
N MET A 16 -5.20 2.47 -6.89
CA MET A 16 -6.31 2.69 -5.95
C MET A 16 -7.09 3.96 -6.26
N VAL A 17 -6.40 5.05 -6.61
CA VAL A 17 -7.06 6.30 -7.04
C VAL A 17 -7.87 6.07 -8.32
N ALA A 18 -7.30 5.36 -9.30
CA ALA A 18 -7.99 5.04 -10.56
C ALA A 18 -9.27 4.21 -10.32
N ARG A 19 -9.15 3.17 -9.46
CA ARG A 19 -10.28 2.34 -9.07
C ARG A 19 -11.37 3.14 -8.36
N GLU A 20 -11.01 4.00 -7.43
CA GLU A 20 -12.00 4.83 -6.71
C GLU A 20 -12.69 5.81 -7.68
N LEU A 21 -11.93 6.48 -8.56
CA LEU A 21 -12.49 7.41 -9.54
C LEU A 21 -13.35 6.72 -10.61
N SER A 22 -13.11 5.45 -10.90
CA SER A 22 -13.93 4.68 -11.84
C SER A 22 -15.40 4.48 -11.41
N ARG A 23 -15.71 4.80 -10.15
CA ARG A 23 -17.09 4.78 -9.61
C ARG A 23 -17.92 6.00 -10.00
N TYR A 24 -17.27 7.01 -10.60
CA TYR A 24 -17.93 8.27 -10.98
C TYR A 24 -18.06 8.37 -12.49
N ASN A 25 -19.04 9.12 -12.96
CA ASN A 25 -19.25 9.37 -14.39
C ASN A 25 -18.29 10.44 -14.93
N ILE A 26 -16.98 10.11 -14.92
CA ILE A 26 -15.88 10.96 -15.42
C ILE A 26 -14.93 10.13 -16.27
N LYS A 27 -14.21 10.78 -17.17
CA LYS A 27 -13.19 10.14 -18.01
C LYS A 27 -11.84 10.16 -17.28
N VAL A 28 -11.32 9.00 -16.94
CA VAL A 28 -10.05 8.85 -16.23
C VAL A 28 -9.02 8.18 -17.12
N ALA A 29 -7.83 8.79 -17.22
CA ALA A 29 -6.63 8.17 -17.79
C ALA A 29 -5.67 7.79 -16.68
N LEU A 30 -5.17 6.56 -16.69
CA LEU A 30 -4.04 6.10 -15.90
C LEU A 30 -2.85 5.90 -16.84
N VAL A 31 -1.73 6.61 -16.59
CA VAL A 31 -0.55 6.54 -17.44
C VAL A 31 0.65 6.00 -16.66
N GLU A 32 1.43 5.12 -17.29
CA GLU A 32 2.61 4.48 -16.69
C GLU A 32 3.78 4.48 -17.69
N LYS A 33 4.95 4.89 -17.21
CA LYS A 33 6.17 4.95 -18.04
C LYS A 33 6.71 3.58 -18.41
N CYS A 34 6.53 2.60 -17.51
CA CYS A 34 6.99 1.24 -17.74
C CYS A 34 6.04 0.45 -18.67
N SER A 35 6.48 -0.72 -19.10
CA SER A 35 5.70 -1.64 -19.93
C SER A 35 4.55 -2.31 -19.19
N ASP A 36 4.51 -2.19 -17.85
CA ASP A 36 3.46 -2.77 -17.00
C ASP A 36 3.26 -1.96 -15.72
N MET A 37 2.14 -2.20 -15.01
CA MET A 37 1.88 -1.63 -13.70
C MET A 37 2.81 -2.23 -12.61
N ALA A 38 2.84 -1.63 -11.44
CA ALA A 38 3.60 -2.05 -10.27
C ALA A 38 5.13 -2.15 -10.47
N MET A 39 5.69 -1.60 -11.52
CA MET A 39 7.13 -1.75 -11.87
C MET A 39 8.08 -0.94 -10.98
N GLY A 40 7.60 -0.06 -10.13
CA GLY A 40 8.38 0.74 -9.17
C GLY A 40 8.47 0.11 -7.78
N THR A 41 8.37 0.94 -6.74
CA THR A 41 8.44 0.54 -5.32
C THR A 41 7.40 -0.51 -4.94
N THR A 42 6.25 -0.54 -5.61
CA THR A 42 5.17 -1.49 -5.35
C THR A 42 5.61 -2.95 -5.47
N LYS A 43 6.52 -3.29 -6.38
CA LYS A 43 7.04 -4.66 -6.51
C LYS A 43 8.21 -4.99 -5.58
N ALA A 44 8.77 -3.98 -4.91
CA ALA A 44 10.00 -4.09 -4.13
C ALA A 44 9.77 -3.62 -2.68
N ASN A 45 8.96 -4.38 -1.95
CA ASN A 45 8.66 -4.15 -0.53
C ASN A 45 8.42 -5.49 0.18
N SER A 46 8.18 -5.45 1.48
CA SER A 46 7.99 -6.63 2.34
C SER A 46 6.59 -7.24 2.30
N ALA A 47 5.66 -6.69 1.51
CA ALA A 47 4.27 -7.16 1.41
C ALA A 47 3.44 -7.04 2.70
N ILE A 48 3.93 -6.32 3.70
CA ILE A 48 3.28 -6.19 5.00
C ILE A 48 2.18 -5.13 4.93
N VAL A 49 0.99 -5.51 5.40
CA VAL A 49 -0.10 -4.59 5.75
C VAL A 49 0.08 -4.23 7.22
N HIS A 50 0.62 -3.05 7.49
CA HIS A 50 0.98 -2.59 8.83
C HIS A 50 -0.24 -2.23 9.65
N ALA A 51 -0.31 -2.67 10.91
CA ALA A 51 -1.44 -2.42 11.81
C ALA A 51 -1.69 -0.93 12.12
N GLY A 52 -0.64 -0.10 12.16
CA GLY A 52 -0.76 1.35 12.39
C GLY A 52 -0.20 1.87 13.71
N PHE A 53 0.53 1.04 14.46
CA PHE A 53 1.09 1.42 15.77
C PHE A 53 2.33 2.35 15.66
N ASP A 54 3.03 2.37 14.53
CA ASP A 54 4.28 3.12 14.36
C ASP A 54 4.08 4.62 14.14
N ALA A 55 3.02 5.02 13.48
CA ALA A 55 2.81 6.41 13.09
C ALA A 55 2.44 7.30 14.30
N MET A 56 2.97 8.54 14.32
CA MET A 56 2.67 9.50 15.38
C MET A 56 1.17 9.82 15.44
N PRO A 57 0.56 9.74 16.63
CA PRO A 57 -0.87 10.04 16.82
C PRO A 57 -1.26 11.44 16.31
N GLY A 58 -2.50 11.58 15.90
CA GLY A 58 -3.04 12.83 15.35
C GLY A 58 -2.59 13.15 13.91
N THR A 59 -1.71 12.35 13.30
CA THR A 59 -1.27 12.53 11.92
C THR A 59 -2.21 11.85 10.93
N LEU A 60 -2.24 12.37 9.69
CA LEU A 60 -2.95 11.73 8.59
C LEU A 60 -2.41 10.33 8.32
N LYS A 61 -1.10 10.11 8.47
CA LYS A 61 -0.44 8.80 8.32
C LYS A 61 -1.02 7.78 9.31
N ALA A 62 -1.15 8.14 10.60
CA ALA A 62 -1.71 7.25 11.62
C ALA A 62 -3.14 6.86 11.29
N ARG A 63 -4.00 7.85 11.03
CA ARG A 63 -5.41 7.63 10.70
C ARG A 63 -5.56 6.72 9.46
N LEU A 64 -4.91 7.09 8.35
CA LEU A 64 -5.05 6.34 7.09
C LEU A 64 -4.42 4.95 7.15
N ASN A 65 -3.40 4.73 7.99
CA ASN A 65 -2.86 3.39 8.17
C ASN A 65 -3.89 2.46 8.83
N VAL A 66 -4.51 2.88 9.95
CA VAL A 66 -5.52 2.08 10.66
C VAL A 66 -6.75 1.85 9.78
N GLU A 67 -7.28 2.92 9.14
CA GLU A 67 -8.42 2.81 8.22
C GLU A 67 -8.10 1.86 7.04
N GLY A 68 -6.90 1.98 6.44
CA GLY A 68 -6.46 1.16 5.32
C GLY A 68 -6.31 -0.32 5.70
N THR A 69 -5.74 -0.59 6.88
CA THR A 69 -5.60 -1.95 7.39
C THR A 69 -6.96 -2.59 7.62
N ALA A 70 -7.89 -1.86 8.22
CA ALA A 70 -9.26 -2.35 8.46
C ALA A 70 -10.02 -2.61 7.14
N ALA A 71 -9.75 -1.84 6.09
CA ALA A 71 -10.38 -2.01 4.78
C ALA A 71 -9.77 -3.15 3.93
N MET A 72 -8.53 -3.58 4.23
CA MET A 72 -7.77 -4.49 3.37
C MET A 72 -8.45 -5.85 3.16
N PRO A 73 -9.01 -6.54 4.16
CA PRO A 73 -9.67 -7.82 3.95
C PRO A 73 -10.82 -7.75 2.94
N GLY A 74 -11.73 -6.79 3.09
CA GLY A 74 -12.87 -6.61 2.19
C GLY A 74 -12.46 -6.16 0.77
N LEU A 75 -11.41 -5.36 0.67
CA LEU A 75 -10.83 -4.98 -0.61
C LEU A 75 -10.26 -6.19 -1.35
N CYS A 76 -9.45 -6.99 -0.65
CA CYS A 76 -8.84 -8.20 -1.22
C CYS A 76 -9.89 -9.24 -1.62
N GLU A 77 -10.93 -9.42 -0.82
CA GLU A 77 -12.07 -10.28 -1.17
C GLU A 77 -12.75 -9.80 -2.47
N THR A 78 -13.05 -8.50 -2.57
CA THR A 78 -13.67 -7.90 -3.76
C THR A 78 -12.82 -8.06 -5.02
N LEU A 79 -11.50 -7.97 -4.88
CA LEU A 79 -10.54 -8.07 -5.98
C LEU A 79 -10.05 -9.51 -6.22
N HIS A 80 -10.51 -10.48 -5.43
CA HIS A 80 -10.07 -11.89 -5.46
C HIS A 80 -8.54 -12.05 -5.29
N VAL A 81 -7.94 -11.19 -4.45
CA VAL A 81 -6.52 -11.23 -4.10
C VAL A 81 -6.33 -11.90 -2.75
N PRO A 82 -5.45 -12.89 -2.60
CA PRO A 82 -5.19 -13.52 -1.32
C PRO A 82 -4.66 -12.53 -0.29
N PHE A 83 -5.32 -12.45 0.87
CA PHE A 83 -4.85 -11.72 2.05
C PHE A 83 -4.68 -12.70 3.20
N LYS A 84 -3.55 -12.62 3.93
CA LYS A 84 -3.27 -13.47 5.08
C LYS A 84 -3.19 -12.61 6.35
N PRO A 85 -4.17 -12.65 7.23
CA PRO A 85 -4.17 -11.92 8.51
C PRO A 85 -3.34 -12.70 9.54
N ILE A 86 -2.03 -12.67 9.40
CA ILE A 86 -1.09 -13.44 10.24
C ILE A 86 -0.55 -12.66 11.44
N GLY A 87 -0.93 -11.38 11.58
CA GLY A 87 -0.34 -10.50 12.56
C GLY A 87 1.08 -10.06 12.21
N SER A 88 1.70 -9.32 13.12
CA SER A 88 3.12 -8.97 13.05
C SER A 88 3.70 -8.81 14.44
N TYR A 89 5.02 -9.02 14.56
CA TYR A 89 5.78 -8.85 15.79
C TYR A 89 6.84 -7.77 15.62
N VAL A 90 7.03 -6.96 16.69
CA VAL A 90 8.24 -6.17 16.89
C VAL A 90 8.97 -6.80 18.06
N VAL A 91 10.15 -7.36 17.82
CA VAL A 91 10.86 -8.19 18.80
C VAL A 91 11.90 -7.35 19.54
N ALA A 92 11.97 -7.49 20.87
CA ALA A 92 13.00 -6.94 21.73
C ALA A 92 14.00 -8.02 22.13
N PHE A 93 15.29 -7.65 22.12
CA PHE A 93 16.41 -8.51 22.49
C PHE A 93 17.10 -8.03 23.79
N SER A 94 16.65 -6.93 24.35
CA SER A 94 17.12 -6.41 25.64
C SER A 94 15.98 -5.78 26.45
N ASN A 95 16.18 -5.59 27.74
CA ASN A 95 15.19 -4.96 28.60
C ASN A 95 14.97 -3.47 28.26
N GLU A 96 15.99 -2.79 27.76
CA GLU A 96 15.87 -1.41 27.27
C GLU A 96 14.94 -1.32 26.04
N GLU A 97 14.98 -2.32 25.17
CA GLU A 97 14.10 -2.38 24.00
C GLU A 97 12.64 -2.68 24.37
N VAL A 98 12.40 -3.32 25.53
CA VAL A 98 11.02 -3.52 26.03
C VAL A 98 10.32 -2.20 26.31
N GLU A 99 11.02 -1.18 26.81
CA GLU A 99 10.47 0.16 27.00
C GLU A 99 9.98 0.75 25.68
N THR A 100 10.72 0.50 24.59
CA THR A 100 10.30 0.90 23.24
C THR A 100 9.03 0.18 22.78
N LEU A 101 8.86 -1.11 23.12
CA LEU A 101 7.63 -1.85 22.81
C LEU A 101 6.42 -1.25 23.53
N GLU A 102 6.58 -0.87 24.80
CA GLU A 102 5.50 -0.24 25.58
C GLU A 102 5.11 1.13 24.98
N GLU A 103 6.10 1.93 24.54
CA GLU A 103 5.84 3.18 23.84
C GLU A 103 5.09 2.96 22.53
N LEU A 104 5.49 1.96 21.72
CA LEU A 104 4.82 1.61 20.48
C LEU A 104 3.39 1.12 20.72
N LYS A 105 3.18 0.32 21.78
CA LYS A 105 1.86 -0.15 22.17
C LYS A 105 0.95 1.02 22.56
N ALA A 106 1.40 1.90 23.45
CA ALA A 106 0.64 3.07 23.86
C ALA A 106 0.27 3.97 22.67
N ARG A 107 1.22 4.19 21.76
CA ARG A 107 1.01 4.93 20.51
C ARG A 107 -0.01 4.26 19.61
N GLY A 108 0.07 2.94 19.46
CA GLY A 108 -0.87 2.18 18.65
C GLY A 108 -2.29 2.18 19.23
N GLU A 109 -2.43 2.10 20.56
CA GLU A 109 -3.71 2.21 21.25
C GLU A 109 -4.33 3.60 21.05
N GLU A 110 -3.53 4.68 21.13
CA GLU A 110 -3.96 6.05 20.83
C GLU A 110 -4.39 6.21 19.35
N ASN A 111 -3.72 5.52 18.43
CA ASN A 111 -4.10 5.48 17.02
C ASN A 111 -5.36 4.64 16.74
N GLY A 112 -5.86 3.88 17.73
CA GLY A 112 -7.02 3.02 17.61
C GLY A 112 -6.73 1.63 17.02
N VAL A 113 -5.48 1.15 17.08
CA VAL A 113 -5.11 -0.22 16.67
C VAL A 113 -5.64 -1.21 17.71
N PRO A 114 -6.52 -2.14 17.33
CA PRO A 114 -7.09 -3.07 18.29
C PRO A 114 -6.15 -4.26 18.59
N GLY A 115 -6.21 -4.75 19.83
CA GLY A 115 -5.62 -6.04 20.20
C GLY A 115 -4.10 -6.05 20.32
N LEU A 116 -3.43 -4.90 20.48
CA LEU A 116 -1.99 -4.85 20.71
C LEU A 116 -1.64 -5.49 22.06
N GLU A 117 -0.65 -6.39 22.06
CA GLU A 117 -0.23 -7.13 23.24
C GLU A 117 1.30 -7.21 23.32
N ILE A 118 1.86 -7.04 24.52
CA ILE A 118 3.25 -7.39 24.78
C ILE A 118 3.31 -8.84 25.23
N LEU A 119 3.99 -9.65 24.45
CA LEU A 119 4.25 -11.05 24.74
C LEU A 119 5.60 -11.20 25.43
N ASP A 120 5.63 -12.01 26.47
CA ASP A 120 6.87 -12.42 27.13
C ASP A 120 7.62 -13.49 26.30
N LYS A 121 8.82 -13.82 26.74
CA LYS A 121 9.69 -14.80 26.08
C LYS A 121 8.99 -16.15 25.84
N GLU A 122 8.26 -16.65 26.83
CA GLU A 122 7.60 -17.97 26.75
C GLU A 122 6.44 -17.94 25.74
N ALA A 123 5.66 -16.88 25.75
CA ALA A 123 4.56 -16.69 24.83
C ALA A 123 5.06 -16.58 23.38
N ILE A 124 6.12 -15.80 23.13
CA ILE A 124 6.68 -15.63 21.78
C ILE A 124 7.17 -16.99 21.24
N HIS A 125 7.97 -17.74 22.01
CA HIS A 125 8.49 -19.01 21.53
C HIS A 125 7.43 -20.09 21.33
N ARG A 126 6.29 -19.96 22.00
CA ARG A 126 5.12 -20.81 21.73
C ARG A 126 4.46 -20.48 20.39
N GLU A 127 4.35 -19.18 20.07
CA GLU A 127 3.75 -18.70 18.81
C GLU A 127 4.71 -18.84 17.62
N GLU A 128 5.99 -18.51 17.84
CA GLU A 128 7.06 -18.50 16.84
C GLU A 128 8.28 -19.34 17.30
N PRO A 129 8.19 -20.67 17.21
CA PRO A 129 9.24 -21.57 17.74
C PRO A 129 10.62 -21.40 17.08
N ASN A 130 10.69 -20.79 15.89
CA ASN A 130 11.93 -20.56 15.15
C ASN A 130 12.58 -19.20 15.43
N LEU A 131 12.01 -18.41 16.35
CA LEU A 131 12.60 -17.15 16.74
C LEU A 131 13.87 -17.39 17.59
N SER A 132 14.81 -16.44 17.53
CA SER A 132 16.05 -16.51 18.33
C SER A 132 15.74 -16.62 19.82
N ASP A 133 16.46 -17.50 20.52
CA ASP A 133 16.40 -17.65 21.98
C ASP A 133 16.83 -16.39 22.76
N GLU A 134 17.46 -15.43 22.08
CA GLU A 134 17.83 -14.12 22.65
C GLU A 134 16.64 -13.15 22.74
N ALA A 135 15.52 -13.44 22.07
CA ALA A 135 14.31 -12.61 22.18
C ALA A 135 13.76 -12.65 23.61
N VAL A 136 13.50 -11.47 24.18
CA VAL A 136 13.02 -11.32 25.57
C VAL A 136 11.55 -10.93 25.66
N ALA A 137 11.04 -10.17 24.67
CA ALA A 137 9.65 -9.75 24.54
C ALA A 137 9.30 -9.42 23.08
N ALA A 138 8.02 -9.33 22.75
CA ALA A 138 7.57 -8.78 21.48
C ALA A 138 6.23 -8.02 21.61
N LEU A 139 6.07 -6.95 20.86
CA LEU A 139 4.76 -6.35 20.59
C LEU A 139 4.10 -7.14 19.48
N TYR A 140 2.96 -7.74 19.78
CA TYR A 140 2.11 -8.41 18.81
C TYR A 140 0.99 -7.49 18.31
N ALA A 141 0.81 -7.40 17.00
CA ALA A 141 -0.24 -6.64 16.37
C ALA A 141 -1.11 -7.57 15.48
N PRO A 142 -2.24 -8.08 15.99
CA PRO A 142 -3.04 -9.12 15.34
C PRO A 142 -3.72 -8.65 14.05
N THR A 143 -3.93 -7.35 13.87
CA THR A 143 -4.58 -6.80 12.68
C THR A 143 -3.65 -6.66 11.47
N ALA A 144 -2.35 -6.81 11.67
CA ALA A 144 -1.39 -6.84 10.58
C ALA A 144 -1.55 -8.11 9.72
N GLY A 145 -1.06 -8.07 8.50
CA GLY A 145 -1.11 -9.21 7.61
C GLY A 145 -0.17 -9.04 6.43
N ILE A 146 -0.27 -9.95 5.48
CA ILE A 146 0.48 -9.88 4.22
C ILE A 146 -0.45 -10.02 3.03
N VAL A 147 -0.11 -9.27 1.97
CA VAL A 147 -0.76 -9.32 0.66
C VAL A 147 0.29 -9.22 -0.43
N CYS A 148 0.18 -9.98 -1.50
CA CYS A 148 1.07 -9.78 -2.64
C CYS A 148 0.80 -8.39 -3.25
N PRO A 149 1.72 -7.40 -3.13
CA PRO A 149 1.45 -6.04 -3.59
C PRO A 149 1.38 -5.98 -5.12
N TYR A 150 2.01 -6.91 -5.78
CA TYR A 150 1.98 -7.04 -7.22
C TYR A 150 0.59 -7.47 -7.70
N GLU A 151 0.06 -8.57 -7.17
CA GLU A 151 -1.29 -9.07 -7.47
C GLU A 151 -2.37 -8.05 -7.11
N LEU A 152 -2.25 -7.42 -5.92
CA LEU A 152 -3.18 -6.38 -5.50
C LEU A 152 -3.24 -5.22 -6.50
N THR A 153 -2.08 -4.77 -6.99
CA THR A 153 -2.02 -3.66 -7.93
C THR A 153 -2.58 -4.04 -9.29
N ILE A 154 -2.25 -5.24 -9.80
CA ILE A 154 -2.80 -5.75 -11.07
C ILE A 154 -4.32 -5.82 -11.00
N ALA A 155 -4.86 -6.52 -10.00
CA ALA A 155 -6.30 -6.67 -9.83
C ALA A 155 -7.01 -5.31 -9.67
N THR A 156 -6.37 -4.35 -9.01
CA THR A 156 -6.91 -2.99 -8.84
C THR A 156 -6.97 -2.23 -10.17
N VAL A 157 -5.90 -2.29 -10.98
CA VAL A 157 -5.88 -1.66 -12.32
C VAL A 157 -6.88 -2.31 -13.25
N GLU A 158 -6.93 -3.65 -13.29
CA GLU A 158 -7.90 -4.39 -14.10
C GLU A 158 -9.33 -4.02 -13.72
N ASN A 159 -9.64 -3.97 -12.43
CA ASN A 159 -10.94 -3.54 -11.96
C ASN A 159 -11.28 -2.10 -12.40
N ALA A 160 -10.32 -1.18 -12.33
CA ALA A 160 -10.50 0.19 -12.80
C ALA A 160 -10.77 0.24 -14.33
N VAL A 161 -10.01 -0.53 -15.12
CA VAL A 161 -10.18 -0.61 -16.58
C VAL A 161 -11.54 -1.22 -16.93
N MET A 162 -11.97 -2.27 -16.26
CA MET A 162 -13.31 -2.86 -16.46
C MET A 162 -14.43 -1.85 -16.17
N ASN A 163 -14.17 -0.84 -15.35
CA ASN A 163 -15.09 0.25 -15.02
C ASN A 163 -14.83 1.54 -15.82
N GLY A 164 -14.09 1.46 -16.93
CA GLY A 164 -13.98 2.55 -17.90
C GLY A 164 -12.75 3.45 -17.77
N VAL A 165 -11.79 3.15 -16.88
CA VAL A 165 -10.49 3.84 -16.87
C VAL A 165 -9.67 3.41 -18.07
N GLU A 166 -9.10 4.38 -18.81
CA GLU A 166 -8.18 4.07 -19.90
C GLU A 166 -6.75 3.99 -19.35
N PHE A 167 -6.08 2.85 -19.57
CA PHE A 167 -4.72 2.60 -19.09
C PHE A 167 -3.70 2.64 -20.24
N PHE A 168 -2.70 3.52 -20.11
CA PHE A 168 -1.63 3.73 -21.08
C PHE A 168 -0.29 3.34 -20.50
N ARG A 169 0.36 2.35 -21.10
CA ARG A 169 1.71 1.87 -20.77
C ARG A 169 2.74 2.48 -21.71
N ASN A 170 4.02 2.45 -21.31
CA ASN A 170 5.12 3.07 -22.05
C ASN A 170 4.86 4.56 -22.33
N PHE A 171 4.26 5.24 -21.38
CA PHE A 171 3.85 6.63 -21.46
C PHE A 171 4.63 7.42 -20.40
N ASP A 172 5.84 7.84 -20.73
CA ASP A 172 6.71 8.57 -19.81
C ASP A 172 6.39 10.06 -19.84
N VAL A 173 5.72 10.54 -18.80
CA VAL A 173 5.35 11.95 -18.65
C VAL A 173 6.61 12.73 -18.26
N THR A 174 7.02 13.64 -19.15
CA THR A 174 8.21 14.46 -18.98
C THR A 174 7.93 15.86 -18.46
N ALA A 175 6.74 16.38 -18.71
CA ALA A 175 6.31 17.66 -18.18
C ALA A 175 4.78 17.78 -18.13
N ILE A 176 4.30 18.72 -17.31
CA ILE A 176 2.90 19.13 -17.23
C ILE A 176 2.84 20.62 -17.53
N GLU A 177 2.12 20.97 -18.57
CA GLU A 177 1.93 22.37 -18.98
C GLU A 177 0.48 22.78 -18.86
N LYS A 178 0.24 24.08 -18.72
CA LYS A 178 -1.10 24.65 -18.71
C LYS A 178 -1.31 25.43 -19.99
N ASN A 179 -2.33 25.08 -20.76
CA ASN A 179 -2.64 25.82 -21.98
C ASN A 179 -3.35 27.16 -21.68
N ALA A 180 -3.57 27.98 -22.73
CA ALA A 180 -4.21 29.28 -22.61
C ALA A 180 -5.66 29.20 -22.06
N GLN A 181 -6.33 28.05 -22.19
CA GLN A 181 -7.67 27.78 -21.69
C GLN A 181 -7.67 27.27 -20.24
N GLY A 182 -6.49 27.13 -19.62
CA GLY A 182 -6.34 26.66 -18.25
C GLY A 182 -6.35 25.14 -18.07
N ASN A 183 -6.44 24.37 -19.15
CA ASN A 183 -6.37 22.91 -19.10
C ASN A 183 -4.92 22.44 -18.98
N PHE A 184 -4.71 21.31 -18.27
CA PHE A 184 -3.41 20.67 -18.18
C PHE A 184 -3.12 19.84 -19.44
N CYS A 185 -1.89 19.91 -19.91
CA CYS A 185 -1.38 19.12 -21.02
C CYS A 185 -0.18 18.30 -20.51
N LEU A 186 -0.22 16.98 -20.71
CA LEU A 186 0.91 16.12 -20.41
C LEU A 186 1.82 16.05 -21.64
N LEU A 187 3.09 16.44 -21.47
CA LEU A 187 4.14 16.13 -22.41
C LEU A 187 4.72 14.78 -22.05
N TYR A 188 4.88 13.91 -23.03
CA TYR A 188 5.34 12.54 -22.81
C TYR A 188 6.21 12.03 -23.96
N THR A 189 7.05 11.04 -23.63
CA THR A 189 7.74 10.21 -24.63
C THR A 189 7.10 8.82 -24.63
N SER A 190 6.99 8.25 -25.82
CA SER A 190 6.59 6.87 -26.03
C SER A 190 7.68 6.18 -26.84
N PRO A 191 8.08 4.92 -26.50
CA PRO A 191 9.06 4.21 -27.30
C PRO A 191 8.59 4.11 -28.76
N SER A 192 9.45 4.54 -29.66
CA SER A 192 9.21 4.32 -31.10
C SER A 192 9.26 2.82 -31.39
N PRO A 193 8.44 2.30 -32.33
CA PRO A 193 8.60 0.92 -32.82
C PRO A 193 10.01 0.61 -33.33
N ARG A 194 10.84 1.64 -33.57
CA ARG A 194 12.26 1.51 -33.97
C ARG A 194 13.20 1.29 -32.77
N ASP A 195 12.78 1.61 -31.56
CA ASP A 195 13.62 1.50 -30.34
C ASP A 195 13.52 0.11 -29.70
N THR A 196 12.71 -0.78 -30.27
CA THR A 196 12.49 -2.17 -29.80
C THR A 196 13.33 -3.20 -30.57
N ARG A 197 14.42 -2.78 -31.23
CA ARG A 197 15.34 -3.71 -31.91
C ARG A 197 16.64 -3.89 -31.17
#